data_2a2777b47fec185a4052a235c753d013
#
_entry.id   2a2777b47fec185a4052a235c753d013
#
_cell.length_a   1.000
_cell.length_b   1.000
_cell.length_c   1.000
_cell.angle_alpha   90.00
_cell.angle_beta   90.00
_cell.angle_gamma   90.00
#
_symmetry.space_group_name_H-M   'P 1'
#
loop_
_entity.id
_entity.type
_entity.pdbx_description
1 polymer ?
#
loop_
_entity_poly.entity_id
_entity_poly.type
_entity_poly.pdbx_seq_one_letter_code
_entity_poly.pdbx_strand_id
1 'polypeptide(L)'
;MAEELVSNHYKLSATQLLQLNYDVKTLADLSREEIVDNHFAQIIRYAEKKKTAFPDGPVKDFYKVCIQDHSILRAIERFDDLDLFAFALYIVCHELIHIIRFRKFLQHFDAPFHEKLDEEVRVHVKTHEILNNVTIKNIVPVLEFYKRWTQAGPVPEIKQDMQSGRKTMDKNQG
;
A
#
# COMPACT_ATOMS: atom_id res chain seq x y z
N MET A 1 -6.30 15.42 -3.22
CA MET A 1 -5.24 15.43 -4.29
C MET A 1 -4.89 14.01 -4.75
N ALA A 2 -4.34 13.08 -3.93
CA ALA A 2 -4.00 11.73 -4.39
C ALA A 2 -5.18 11.01 -5.07
N GLU A 3 -6.34 10.97 -4.43
CA GLU A 3 -7.57 10.38 -4.99
C GLU A 3 -7.95 10.98 -6.34
N GLU A 4 -7.88 12.28 -6.46
CA GLU A 4 -8.20 13.00 -7.68
C GLU A 4 -7.24 12.63 -8.81
N LEU A 5 -5.94 12.65 -8.55
CA LEU A 5 -4.91 12.29 -9.53
C LEU A 5 -5.08 10.85 -10.03
N VAL A 6 -5.25 9.94 -9.08
CA VAL A 6 -5.37 8.51 -9.40
C VAL A 6 -6.73 8.22 -10.06
N SER A 7 -7.84 8.81 -9.57
CA SER A 7 -9.15 8.62 -10.19
C SER A 7 -9.23 9.17 -11.60
N ASN A 8 -8.62 10.32 -11.86
CA ASN A 8 -8.54 10.90 -13.21
C ASN A 8 -7.74 10.01 -14.16
N HIS A 9 -6.60 9.49 -13.74
CA HIS A 9 -5.78 8.58 -14.55
C HIS A 9 -6.54 7.30 -14.91
N TYR A 10 -7.23 6.69 -13.94
CA TYR A 10 -8.00 5.46 -14.15
C TYR A 10 -9.42 5.70 -14.67
N LYS A 11 -9.81 6.97 -14.91
CA LYS A 11 -11.14 7.39 -15.38
C LYS A 11 -12.26 6.82 -14.50
N LEU A 12 -12.07 6.87 -13.17
CA LEU A 12 -13.06 6.38 -12.23
C LEU A 12 -14.20 7.40 -12.10
N SER A 13 -15.43 6.94 -12.13
CA SER A 13 -16.59 7.76 -11.73
C SER A 13 -16.59 7.96 -10.22
N ALA A 14 -17.32 8.98 -9.74
CA ALA A 14 -17.48 9.23 -8.30
C ALA A 14 -18.01 7.98 -7.56
N THR A 15 -18.95 7.26 -8.16
CA THR A 15 -19.51 6.03 -7.60
C THR A 15 -18.45 4.94 -7.49
N GLN A 16 -17.60 4.78 -8.51
CA GLN A 16 -16.51 3.80 -8.48
C GLN A 16 -15.47 4.16 -7.42
N LEU A 17 -15.14 5.44 -7.26
CA LEU A 17 -14.23 5.91 -6.21
C LEU A 17 -14.77 5.58 -4.81
N LEU A 18 -16.04 5.89 -4.55
CA LEU A 18 -16.69 5.55 -3.28
C LEU A 18 -16.75 4.03 -3.00
N GLN A 19 -16.75 3.21 -4.05
CA GLN A 19 -16.74 1.76 -3.92
C GLN A 19 -15.37 1.17 -3.58
N LEU A 20 -14.27 1.93 -3.60
CA LEU A 20 -12.94 1.40 -3.27
C LEU A 20 -12.88 0.91 -1.82
N ASN A 21 -13.73 1.42 -0.93
CA ASN A 21 -13.85 1.01 0.47
C ASN A 21 -12.49 0.92 1.16
N TYR A 22 -11.84 2.03 1.37
CA TYR A 22 -10.57 2.08 2.07
C TYR A 22 -10.54 3.19 3.12
N ASP A 23 -9.58 3.07 4.04
CA ASP A 23 -9.22 4.11 5.01
C ASP A 23 -7.70 4.26 5.05
N VAL A 24 -7.23 5.46 5.37
CA VAL A 24 -5.80 5.75 5.54
C VAL A 24 -5.55 6.07 6.99
N LYS A 25 -4.66 5.33 7.62
CA LYS A 25 -4.28 5.48 9.03
C LYS A 25 -2.79 5.75 9.15
N THR A 26 -2.46 6.65 10.07
CA THR A 26 -1.09 6.96 10.45
C THR A 26 -0.71 6.20 11.72
N LEU A 27 0.55 6.23 12.10
CA LEU A 27 1.10 5.48 13.23
C LEU A 27 0.30 5.62 14.52
N ALA A 28 -0.33 6.80 14.75
CA ALA A 28 -1.14 7.06 15.95
C ALA A 28 -2.38 6.15 16.08
N ASP A 29 -2.89 5.65 14.95
CA ASP A 29 -4.10 4.83 14.86
C ASP A 29 -3.81 3.36 14.48
N LEU A 30 -2.53 2.97 14.42
CA LEU A 30 -2.13 1.60 14.09
C LEU A 30 -1.96 0.75 15.34
N SER A 31 -2.37 -0.52 15.24
CA SER A 31 -2.01 -1.54 16.23
C SER A 31 -0.54 -1.98 16.05
N ARG A 32 0.00 -2.67 17.05
CA ARG A 32 1.40 -3.15 17.00
C ARG A 32 1.68 -4.05 15.81
N GLU A 33 0.72 -4.88 15.41
CA GLU A 33 0.82 -5.82 14.30
C GLU A 33 0.78 -5.14 12.93
N GLU A 34 0.30 -3.88 12.90
CA GLU A 34 0.20 -3.05 11.70
C GLU A 34 1.40 -2.13 11.51
N ILE A 35 2.33 -2.13 12.47
CA ILE A 35 3.56 -1.33 12.41
C ILE A 35 4.68 -2.19 11.85
N VAL A 36 5.32 -1.71 10.77
CA VAL A 36 6.44 -2.38 10.10
C VAL A 36 7.57 -1.39 9.83
N ASP A 37 8.82 -1.81 10.04
CA ASP A 37 9.97 -0.89 9.98
C ASP A 37 10.56 -0.70 8.57
N ASN A 38 10.27 -1.59 7.63
CA ASN A 38 10.97 -1.66 6.34
C ASN A 38 10.14 -1.14 5.15
N HIS A 39 8.98 -0.55 5.42
CA HIS A 39 8.08 -0.01 4.43
C HIS A 39 7.66 1.40 4.80
N PHE A 40 7.21 2.19 3.83
CA PHE A 40 6.62 3.51 4.08
C PHE A 40 5.11 3.44 4.27
N ALA A 41 4.48 2.41 3.73
CA ALA A 41 3.08 2.05 3.95
C ALA A 41 2.88 0.55 3.70
N GLN A 42 1.75 0.03 4.12
CA GLN A 42 1.25 -1.30 3.74
C GLN A 42 -0.27 -1.31 3.64
N ILE A 43 -0.80 -2.16 2.80
CA ILE A 43 -2.25 -2.39 2.68
C ILE A 43 -2.62 -3.65 3.45
N ILE A 44 -3.63 -3.53 4.31
CA ILE A 44 -4.27 -4.67 4.97
C ILE A 44 -5.66 -4.82 4.40
N ARG A 45 -6.01 -6.03 3.96
CA ARG A 45 -7.34 -6.36 3.46
C ARG A 45 -8.18 -7.00 4.56
N TYR A 46 -9.35 -6.43 4.79
CA TYR A 46 -10.38 -6.98 5.66
C TYR A 46 -11.52 -7.50 4.81
N ALA A 47 -11.75 -8.81 4.87
CA ALA A 47 -12.93 -9.41 4.26
C ALA A 47 -14.12 -9.18 5.19
N GLU A 48 -15.10 -8.41 4.75
CA GLU A 48 -16.33 -8.19 5.52
C GLU A 48 -17.16 -9.47 5.52
N LYS A 49 -17.14 -10.21 6.63
CA LYS A 49 -18.08 -11.32 6.83
C LYS A 49 -19.47 -10.73 7.01
N LYS A 50 -20.29 -10.75 5.97
CA LYS A 50 -21.69 -10.35 6.09
C LYS A 50 -22.40 -11.20 7.13
N LYS A 51 -22.84 -10.59 8.23
CA LYS A 51 -23.85 -11.10 9.14
C LYS A 51 -25.26 -10.91 8.52
N THR A 52 -25.46 -11.31 7.27
CA THR A 52 -26.79 -11.22 6.64
C THR A 52 -27.33 -12.61 6.42
N ALA A 53 -28.67 -12.73 6.53
CA ALA A 53 -29.41 -13.99 6.34
C ALA A 53 -29.26 -14.63 4.94
N PHE A 54 -28.56 -13.98 4.03
CA PHE A 54 -28.25 -14.45 2.69
C PHE A 54 -26.72 -14.54 2.53
N PRO A 55 -26.12 -15.74 2.67
CA PRO A 55 -24.67 -15.96 2.61
C PRO A 55 -24.04 -15.66 1.23
N ASP A 56 -24.82 -15.61 0.15
CA ASP A 56 -24.34 -15.54 -1.23
C ASP A 56 -24.16 -14.13 -1.80
N GLY A 57 -24.25 -13.10 -0.97
CA GLY A 57 -23.98 -11.74 -1.43
C GLY A 57 -22.48 -11.48 -1.62
N PRO A 58 -22.06 -10.64 -2.61
CA PRO A 58 -20.66 -10.34 -2.83
C PRO A 58 -20.02 -9.77 -1.55
N VAL A 59 -18.97 -10.43 -1.08
CA VAL A 59 -18.15 -9.94 0.03
C VAL A 59 -17.48 -8.65 -0.42
N LYS A 60 -17.71 -7.56 0.29
CA LYS A 60 -17.03 -6.30 0.00
C LYS A 60 -15.74 -6.27 0.79
N ASP A 61 -14.61 -6.32 0.09
CA ASP A 61 -13.32 -6.09 0.71
C ASP A 61 -13.22 -4.63 1.18
N PHE A 62 -12.68 -4.45 2.37
CA PHE A 62 -12.26 -3.16 2.90
C PHE A 62 -10.73 -3.16 3.00
N TYR A 63 -10.10 -2.07 2.58
CA TYR A 63 -8.66 -1.91 2.61
C TYR A 63 -8.26 -0.85 3.62
N LYS A 64 -7.22 -1.12 4.40
CA LYS A 64 -6.61 -0.17 5.32
C LYS A 64 -5.20 0.13 4.83
N VAL A 65 -4.94 1.37 4.47
CA VAL A 65 -3.60 1.87 4.16
C VAL A 65 -2.96 2.31 5.47
N CYS A 66 -1.94 1.58 5.91
CA CYS A 66 -1.22 1.82 7.14
C CYS A 66 0.07 2.58 6.83
N ILE A 67 0.05 3.90 7.01
CA ILE A 67 1.22 4.76 6.81
C ILE A 67 2.21 4.56 7.95
N GLN A 68 3.48 4.37 7.61
CA GLN A 68 4.56 4.16 8.58
C GLN A 68 5.35 5.46 8.79
N ASP A 69 4.76 6.38 9.56
CA ASP A 69 5.29 7.74 9.79
C ASP A 69 6.76 7.73 10.22
N HIS A 70 7.14 6.80 11.10
CA HIS A 70 8.51 6.68 11.60
C HIS A 70 9.54 6.35 10.50
N SER A 71 9.14 5.56 9.50
CA SER A 71 9.98 5.23 8.35
C SER A 71 10.08 6.40 7.38
N ILE A 72 8.97 7.13 7.17
CA ILE A 72 8.91 8.33 6.35
C ILE A 72 9.80 9.43 6.93
N LEU A 73 9.66 9.72 8.22
CA LEU A 73 10.46 10.75 8.92
C LEU A 73 11.93 10.40 8.88
N ARG A 74 12.31 9.15 9.11
CA ARG A 74 13.70 8.67 8.97
C ARG A 74 14.27 8.89 7.56
N ALA A 75 13.45 8.68 6.52
CA ALA A 75 13.88 8.92 5.15
C ALA A 75 14.11 10.41 4.88
N ILE A 76 13.23 11.29 5.35
CA ILE A 76 13.35 12.75 5.20
C ILE A 76 14.56 13.28 5.97
N GLU A 77 14.84 12.77 7.17
CA GLU A 77 16.05 13.13 7.94
C GLU A 77 17.35 12.70 7.24
N ARG A 78 17.30 11.62 6.46
CA ARG A 78 18.46 11.07 5.76
C ARG A 78 18.71 11.72 4.39
N PHE A 79 17.67 12.23 3.75
CA PHE A 79 17.70 12.78 2.39
C PHE A 79 17.11 14.18 2.39
N ASP A 80 17.98 15.19 2.46
CA ASP A 80 17.62 16.62 2.62
C ASP A 80 16.76 17.17 1.47
N ASP A 81 16.74 16.52 0.32
CA ASP A 81 15.97 16.89 -0.86
C ASP A 81 14.55 16.29 -0.89
N LEU A 82 14.21 15.42 0.07
CA LEU A 82 12.85 14.86 0.18
C LEU A 82 11.93 15.81 0.95
N ASP A 83 10.88 16.27 0.27
CA ASP A 83 9.80 17.04 0.86
C ASP A 83 8.70 16.12 1.40
N LEU A 84 8.25 16.38 2.64
CA LEU A 84 7.25 15.53 3.31
C LEU A 84 5.95 15.41 2.51
N PHE A 85 5.45 16.53 1.98
CA PHE A 85 4.18 16.52 1.24
C PHE A 85 4.30 15.74 -0.06
N ALA A 86 5.35 16.02 -0.85
CA ALA A 86 5.57 15.32 -2.11
C ALA A 86 5.82 13.82 -1.90
N PHE A 87 6.55 13.45 -0.84
CA PHE A 87 6.84 12.07 -0.49
C PHE A 87 5.58 11.33 -0.03
N ALA A 88 4.80 11.91 0.89
CA ALA A 88 3.53 11.33 1.33
C ALA A 88 2.53 11.21 0.19
N LEU A 89 2.47 12.20 -0.72
CA LEU A 89 1.61 12.14 -1.90
C LEU A 89 1.99 10.96 -2.81
N TYR A 90 3.29 10.74 -3.04
CA TYR A 90 3.76 9.59 -3.81
C TYR A 90 3.29 8.28 -3.17
N ILE A 91 3.53 8.11 -1.87
CA ILE A 91 3.16 6.91 -1.12
C ILE A 91 1.65 6.66 -1.22
N VAL A 92 0.82 7.67 -0.94
CA VAL A 92 -0.64 7.50 -0.98
C VAL A 92 -1.14 7.20 -2.40
N CYS A 93 -0.59 7.84 -3.44
CA CYS A 93 -0.91 7.50 -4.84
C CYS A 93 -0.56 6.05 -5.15
N HIS A 94 0.62 5.58 -4.72
CA HIS A 94 1.09 4.21 -4.91
C HIS A 94 0.12 3.20 -4.28
N GLU A 95 -0.25 3.39 -3.02
CA GLU A 95 -1.19 2.49 -2.32
C GLU A 95 -2.59 2.51 -2.95
N LEU A 96 -3.09 3.67 -3.37
CA LEU A 96 -4.37 3.76 -4.06
C LEU A 96 -4.37 3.02 -5.41
N ILE A 97 -3.26 3.03 -6.13
CA ILE A 97 -3.12 2.26 -7.37
C ILE A 97 -3.22 0.77 -7.08
N HIS A 98 -2.55 0.25 -6.04
CA HIS A 98 -2.70 -1.14 -5.62
C HIS A 98 -4.17 -1.49 -5.33
N ILE A 99 -4.88 -0.68 -4.54
CA ILE A 99 -6.29 -0.91 -4.20
C ILE A 99 -7.16 -0.98 -5.47
N ILE A 100 -6.98 -0.04 -6.42
CA ILE A 100 -7.71 -0.05 -7.69
C ILE A 100 -7.41 -1.32 -8.48
N ARG A 101 -6.17 -1.77 -8.51
CA ARG A 101 -5.77 -2.96 -9.25
C ARG A 101 -6.32 -4.24 -8.62
N PHE A 102 -6.36 -4.33 -7.29
CA PHE A 102 -7.05 -5.42 -6.58
C PHE A 102 -8.55 -5.44 -6.91
N ARG A 103 -9.20 -4.29 -6.87
CA ARG A 103 -10.64 -4.15 -7.17
C ARG A 103 -10.98 -4.45 -8.62
N LYS A 104 -10.10 -4.19 -9.55
CA LYS A 104 -10.26 -4.51 -10.98
C LYS A 104 -9.80 -5.92 -11.33
N PHE A 105 -9.44 -6.74 -10.35
CA PHE A 105 -8.90 -8.09 -10.55
C PHE A 105 -7.68 -8.13 -11.50
N LEU A 106 -6.92 -7.05 -11.55
CA LEU A 106 -5.67 -6.96 -12.31
C LEU A 106 -4.51 -7.61 -11.56
N GLN A 107 -4.69 -7.79 -10.25
CA GLN A 107 -3.79 -8.52 -9.36
C GLN A 107 -4.58 -9.20 -8.25
N HIS A 108 -4.10 -10.35 -7.80
CA HIS A 108 -4.60 -11.01 -6.59
C HIS A 108 -3.83 -10.52 -5.36
N PHE A 109 -4.56 -10.18 -4.29
CA PHE A 109 -3.94 -9.72 -3.04
C PHE A 109 -2.99 -10.77 -2.44
N ASP A 110 -3.36 -12.05 -2.55
CA ASP A 110 -2.58 -13.19 -2.06
C ASP A 110 -1.70 -13.83 -3.15
N ALA A 111 -1.28 -13.06 -4.16
CA ALA A 111 -0.43 -13.52 -5.25
C ALA A 111 0.93 -14.05 -4.73
N PRO A 112 1.58 -14.97 -5.44
CA PRO A 112 2.94 -15.41 -5.14
C PRO A 112 3.95 -14.26 -5.14
N PHE A 113 5.05 -14.44 -4.42
CA PHE A 113 6.05 -13.38 -4.21
C PHE A 113 6.58 -12.76 -5.51
N HIS A 114 6.90 -13.57 -6.52
CA HIS A 114 7.38 -13.07 -7.81
C HIS A 114 6.36 -12.19 -8.54
N GLU A 115 5.06 -12.56 -8.49
CA GLU A 115 4.00 -11.74 -9.08
C GLU A 115 3.83 -10.42 -8.32
N LYS A 116 4.04 -10.42 -6.99
CA LYS A 116 4.02 -9.20 -6.18
C LYS A 116 5.16 -8.26 -6.55
N LEU A 117 6.36 -8.79 -6.81
CA LEU A 117 7.51 -7.97 -7.25
C LEU A 117 7.25 -7.31 -8.62
N ASP A 118 6.73 -8.08 -9.58
CA ASP A 118 6.36 -7.55 -10.89
C ASP A 118 5.27 -6.47 -10.78
N GLU A 119 4.36 -6.65 -9.85
CA GLU A 119 3.30 -5.70 -9.58
C GLU A 119 3.83 -4.41 -8.94
N GLU A 120 4.76 -4.51 -7.98
CA GLU A 120 5.42 -3.34 -7.40
C GLU A 120 6.07 -2.48 -8.48
N VAL A 121 6.79 -3.09 -9.42
CA VAL A 121 7.39 -2.38 -10.55
C VAL A 121 6.32 -1.67 -11.39
N ARG A 122 5.20 -2.37 -11.70
CA ARG A 122 4.10 -1.78 -12.48
C ARG A 122 3.46 -0.60 -11.76
N VAL A 123 3.23 -0.74 -10.45
CA VAL A 123 2.61 0.32 -9.64
C VAL A 123 3.54 1.52 -9.53
N HIS A 124 4.84 1.31 -9.32
CA HIS A 124 5.82 2.39 -9.36
C HIS A 124 5.83 3.13 -10.70
N VAL A 125 5.82 2.41 -11.83
CA VAL A 125 5.74 3.02 -13.17
C VAL A 125 4.47 3.87 -13.29
N LYS A 126 3.30 3.35 -12.86
CA LYS A 126 2.04 4.11 -12.90
C LYS A 126 2.04 5.33 -11.99
N THR A 127 2.61 5.21 -10.79
CA THR A 127 2.75 6.33 -9.86
C THR A 127 3.60 7.45 -10.49
N HIS A 128 4.73 7.08 -11.11
CA HIS A 128 5.57 8.01 -11.85
C HIS A 128 4.83 8.69 -13.01
N GLU A 129 4.11 7.92 -13.84
CA GLU A 129 3.32 8.46 -14.95
C GLU A 129 2.31 9.51 -14.47
N ILE A 130 1.61 9.24 -13.36
CA ILE A 130 0.63 10.16 -12.80
C ILE A 130 1.29 11.42 -12.27
N LEU A 131 2.32 11.29 -11.44
CA LEU A 131 2.93 12.41 -10.74
C LEU A 131 3.86 13.25 -11.60
N ASN A 132 4.44 12.68 -12.65
CA ASN A 132 5.28 13.44 -13.59
C ASN A 132 4.46 14.39 -14.48
N ASN A 133 3.14 14.18 -14.59
CA ASN A 133 2.25 15.02 -15.40
C ASN A 133 1.60 16.16 -14.62
N VAL A 134 1.98 16.37 -13.36
CA VAL A 134 1.40 17.40 -12.50
C VAL A 134 2.48 18.31 -11.93
N THR A 135 2.15 19.60 -11.79
CA THR A 135 3.07 20.58 -11.20
C THR A 135 2.92 20.55 -9.68
N ILE A 136 3.80 19.81 -9.02
CA ILE A 136 3.90 19.73 -7.57
C ILE A 136 5.29 20.17 -7.13
N LYS A 137 5.33 21.06 -6.16
CA LYS A 137 6.61 21.51 -5.61
C LYS A 137 7.38 20.32 -5.04
N ASN A 138 8.67 20.23 -5.33
CA ASN A 138 9.60 19.22 -4.82
C ASN A 138 9.23 17.76 -5.17
N ILE A 139 8.42 17.50 -6.20
CA ILE A 139 8.09 16.14 -6.63
C ILE A 139 9.27 15.43 -7.31
N VAL A 140 10.12 16.17 -8.03
CA VAL A 140 11.22 15.58 -8.81
C VAL A 140 12.21 14.79 -7.95
N PRO A 141 12.69 15.28 -6.80
CA PRO A 141 13.54 14.49 -5.90
C PRO A 141 12.89 13.18 -5.46
N VAL A 142 11.58 13.19 -5.19
CA VAL A 142 10.82 11.98 -4.80
C VAL A 142 10.76 10.98 -5.94
N LEU A 143 10.50 11.43 -7.17
CA LEU A 143 10.50 10.57 -8.35
C LEU A 143 11.88 9.93 -8.59
N GLU A 144 12.95 10.70 -8.46
CA GLU A 144 14.32 10.19 -8.56
C GLU A 144 14.69 9.22 -7.42
N PHE A 145 14.22 9.47 -6.21
CA PHE A 145 14.40 8.56 -5.08
C PHE A 145 13.82 7.17 -5.41
N TYR A 146 12.58 7.09 -5.84
CA TYR A 146 11.95 5.81 -6.18
C TYR A 146 12.49 5.17 -7.46
N LYS A 147 12.94 5.97 -8.45
CA LYS A 147 13.56 5.45 -9.66
C LYS A 147 14.86 4.68 -9.35
N ARG A 148 15.67 5.16 -8.41
CA ARG A 148 16.86 4.43 -7.96
C ARG A 148 16.48 3.09 -7.32
N TRP A 149 15.38 3.04 -6.59
CA TRP A 149 14.87 1.82 -5.97
C TRP A 149 14.43 0.78 -7.00
N THR A 150 13.67 1.19 -8.00
CA THR A 150 13.21 0.29 -9.06
C THR A 150 14.34 -0.24 -9.96
N GLN A 151 15.44 0.51 -10.10
CA GLN A 151 16.61 0.10 -10.87
C GLN A 151 17.59 -0.78 -10.10
N ALA A 152 17.63 -0.66 -8.79
CA ALA A 152 18.52 -1.45 -7.93
C ALA A 152 18.06 -2.91 -7.75
N GLY A 153 16.92 -3.30 -8.34
CA GLY A 153 16.29 -4.61 -8.12
C GLY A 153 15.48 -4.65 -6.83
N PRO A 154 14.84 -5.78 -6.52
CA PRO A 154 14.08 -5.91 -5.29
C PRO A 154 14.96 -5.55 -4.11
N VAL A 155 14.42 -4.69 -3.24
CA VAL A 155 15.07 -4.30 -1.98
C VAL A 155 15.67 -5.55 -1.35
N PRO A 156 16.98 -5.55 -0.96
CA PRO A 156 17.53 -6.69 -0.28
C PRO A 156 16.66 -6.97 0.94
N GLU A 157 15.95 -8.10 0.90
CA GLU A 157 15.20 -8.60 2.04
C GLU A 157 16.15 -8.59 3.24
N ILE A 158 15.84 -7.76 4.23
CA ILE A 158 16.31 -8.03 5.58
C ILE A 158 15.59 -9.33 5.93
N LYS A 159 16.34 -10.44 5.91
CA LYS A 159 15.85 -11.78 6.19
C LYS A 159 14.97 -11.73 7.41
N GLN A 160 13.66 -11.82 7.22
CA GLN A 160 12.76 -12.20 8.29
C GLN A 160 13.03 -13.69 8.53
N ASP A 161 13.70 -14.01 9.61
CA ASP A 161 13.67 -15.34 10.18
C ASP A 161 12.23 -15.69 10.49
N MET A 162 11.59 -16.41 9.57
CA MET A 162 10.28 -17.03 9.78
C MET A 162 10.44 -18.14 10.81
N GLN A 163 10.48 -17.78 12.08
CA GLN A 163 10.13 -18.73 13.12
C GLN A 163 8.60 -18.86 13.15
N SER A 164 8.10 -19.81 12.38
CA SER A 164 6.73 -20.30 12.45
C SER A 164 6.50 -20.93 13.83
N GLY A 165 6.07 -20.12 14.77
CA GLY A 165 5.53 -20.60 16.05
C GLY A 165 4.13 -21.15 15.88
N ARG A 166 3.98 -22.36 15.32
CA ARG A 166 2.78 -23.17 15.53
C ARG A 166 2.73 -23.58 16.99
N LYS A 167 2.03 -22.83 17.82
CA LYS A 167 1.53 -23.34 19.11
C LYS A 167 0.25 -24.13 18.83
N THR A 168 0.39 -25.44 18.67
CA THR A 168 -0.69 -26.38 18.91
C THR A 168 -1.09 -26.29 20.38
N MET A 169 -2.31 -25.83 20.64
CA MET A 169 -2.95 -26.03 21.95
C MET A 169 -3.31 -27.51 22.06
N ASP A 170 -2.49 -28.25 22.75
CA ASP A 170 -2.85 -29.58 23.24
C ASP A 170 -3.74 -29.39 24.47
N LYS A 171 -5.02 -29.74 24.31
CA LYS A 171 -5.90 -30.01 25.45
C LYS A 171 -5.64 -31.45 25.84
N ASN A 172 -5.11 -31.67 27.02
CA ASN A 172 -5.50 -32.88 27.77
C ASN A 172 -5.27 -32.72 29.29
N GLN A 173 -6.35 -32.82 30.00
CA GLN A 173 -6.66 -33.70 31.14
C GLN A 173 -5.74 -33.67 32.38
N GLY A 174 -6.40 -33.43 33.49
CA GLY A 174 -5.98 -33.74 34.84
C GLY A 174 -6.86 -33.04 35.84
#